data_44824d315cb01078fb4bfe17f192331c
#
_entry.id   44824d315cb01078fb4bfe17f192331c
#
_cell.length_a   1.000
_cell.length_b   1.000
_cell.length_c   1.000
_cell.angle_alpha   90.00
_cell.angle_beta   90.00
_cell.angle_gamma   90.00
#
_symmetry.space_group_name_H-M   'P 1'
#
loop_
_entity.id
_entity.type
_entity.pdbx_description
1 polymer ?
#
loop_
_entity_poly.entity_id
_entity_poly.type
_entity_poly.pdbx_seq_one_letter_code
_entity_poly.pdbx_strand_id
1 'polypeptide(L)'
;MAEDYPVVGMDTDALAAARLLAEHRLPGIVVTDGKGRPEAVLPASQVVRFLVPTYVQDDPSLAGVLNESMCDRVVAKLRGKKVRDVIPERLVKVPAAKVDDTVIEVAALMAQFRSPLVAVMKGGEFAGVITASRLLEASLHNS
;
A
#
# COMPACT_ATOMS: atom_id res chain seq x y z
N MET A 1 -15.46 -2.15 -11.46
CA MET A 1 -14.75 -2.82 -10.36
C MET A 1 -13.48 -2.07 -9.94
N ALA A 2 -12.68 -1.59 -10.88
CA ALA A 2 -11.55 -0.72 -10.54
C ALA A 2 -12.08 0.66 -10.10
N GLU A 3 -11.52 1.20 -9.04
CA GLU A 3 -11.94 2.47 -8.48
C GLU A 3 -10.80 3.48 -8.52
N ASP A 4 -11.16 4.75 -8.36
CA ASP A 4 -10.19 5.80 -8.08
C ASP A 4 -9.55 5.53 -6.74
N TYR A 5 -8.42 4.90 -6.77
CA TYR A 5 -7.66 4.53 -5.60
C TYR A 5 -6.54 5.56 -5.43
N PRO A 6 -6.33 6.10 -4.24
CA PRO A 6 -5.26 7.08 -4.07
C PRO A 6 -3.90 6.46 -4.38
N VAL A 7 -3.08 7.22 -5.09
CA VAL A 7 -1.72 6.81 -5.45
C VAL A 7 -0.75 7.91 -4.99
N VAL A 8 0.49 7.53 -4.80
CA VAL A 8 1.56 8.46 -4.41
C VAL A 8 2.78 8.22 -5.28
N GLY A 9 3.71 9.16 -5.25
CA GLY A 9 5.02 8.98 -5.88
C GLY A 9 6.10 8.76 -4.82
N MET A 10 7.30 8.44 -5.27
CA MET A 10 8.45 8.26 -4.36
C MET A 10 8.81 9.53 -3.59
N ASP A 11 8.51 10.70 -4.17
CA ASP A 11 8.78 12.00 -3.55
C ASP A 11 7.60 12.55 -2.74
N THR A 12 6.50 11.82 -2.68
CA THR A 12 5.36 12.22 -1.83
C THR A 12 5.78 12.23 -0.36
N ASP A 13 5.29 13.21 0.39
CA ASP A 13 5.51 13.29 1.82
C ASP A 13 5.01 12.03 2.52
N ALA A 14 5.86 11.42 3.35
CA ALA A 14 5.55 10.17 4.02
C ALA A 14 4.35 10.31 4.96
N LEU A 15 4.24 11.44 5.66
CA LEU A 15 3.11 11.69 6.55
C LEU A 15 1.80 11.79 5.77
N ALA A 16 1.83 12.44 4.59
CA ALA A 16 0.66 12.52 3.71
C ALA A 16 0.24 11.13 3.23
N ALA A 17 1.20 10.29 2.83
CA ALA A 17 0.92 8.91 2.42
C ALA A 17 0.31 8.09 3.56
N ALA A 18 0.85 8.24 4.78
CA ALA A 18 0.32 7.56 5.96
C ALA A 18 -1.12 7.99 6.25
N ARG A 19 -1.43 9.28 6.09
CA ARG A 19 -2.80 9.78 6.27
C ARG A 19 -3.76 9.18 5.24
N LEU A 20 -3.35 9.07 3.98
CA LEU A 20 -4.17 8.43 2.95
C LEU A 20 -4.46 6.97 3.30
N LEU A 21 -3.44 6.24 3.75
CA LEU A 21 -3.61 4.85 4.18
C LEU A 21 -4.64 4.75 5.31
N ALA A 22 -4.54 5.63 6.30
CA ALA A 22 -5.43 5.61 7.47
C ALA A 22 -6.85 6.07 7.13
N GLU A 23 -6.99 7.19 6.42
CA GLU A 23 -8.29 7.77 6.10
C GLU A 23 -9.15 6.85 5.24
N HIS A 24 -8.53 6.18 4.27
CA HIS A 24 -9.22 5.29 3.34
C HIS A 24 -9.17 3.82 3.78
N ARG A 25 -8.54 3.53 4.92
CA ARG A 25 -8.39 2.17 5.48
C ARG A 25 -7.81 1.21 4.45
N LEU A 26 -6.71 1.62 3.83
CA LEU A 26 -6.08 0.86 2.76
C LEU A 26 -5.08 -0.15 3.32
N PRO A 27 -4.99 -1.36 2.72
CA PRO A 27 -3.94 -2.33 3.08
C PRO A 27 -2.57 -1.89 2.58
N GLY A 28 -2.55 -1.08 1.54
CA GLY A 28 -1.35 -0.53 0.92
C GLY A 28 -1.73 0.56 -0.05
N ILE A 29 -0.75 1.28 -0.53
CA ILE A 29 -0.95 2.34 -1.50
C ILE A 29 0.00 2.11 -2.68
N VAL A 30 -0.49 2.35 -3.89
CA VAL A 30 0.33 2.21 -5.09
C VAL A 30 1.25 3.40 -5.22
N VAL A 31 2.52 3.12 -5.44
CA VAL A 31 3.55 4.13 -5.68
C VAL A 31 3.85 4.14 -7.18
N THR A 32 3.65 5.29 -7.80
CA THR A 32 3.89 5.47 -9.23
C THR A 32 5.27 6.04 -9.49
N ASP A 33 5.80 5.76 -10.67
CA ASP A 33 7.05 6.36 -11.13
C ASP A 33 6.80 7.78 -11.66
N GLY A 34 7.85 8.44 -12.14
CA GLY A 34 7.75 9.80 -12.69
C GLY A 34 6.87 9.94 -13.93
N LYS A 35 6.47 8.81 -14.53
CA LYS A 35 5.59 8.76 -15.70
C LYS A 35 4.18 8.33 -15.36
N GLY A 36 3.86 8.22 -14.07
CA GLY A 36 2.53 7.83 -13.61
C GLY A 36 2.24 6.34 -13.71
N ARG A 37 3.25 5.51 -13.95
CA ARG A 37 3.08 4.04 -14.02
C ARG A 37 3.22 3.42 -12.64
N PRO A 38 2.41 2.39 -12.30
CA PRO A 38 2.55 1.72 -11.01
C PRO A 38 3.90 1.02 -10.92
N GLU A 39 4.68 1.38 -9.91
CA GLU A 39 6.03 0.86 -9.71
C GLU A 39 6.10 -0.13 -8.55
N ALA A 40 5.42 0.21 -7.45
CA ALA A 40 5.52 -0.58 -6.22
C ALA A 40 4.29 -0.36 -5.35
N VAL A 41 4.18 -1.16 -4.29
CA VAL A 41 3.19 -0.98 -3.23
C VAL A 41 3.92 -0.57 -1.96
N LEU A 42 3.40 0.43 -1.26
CA LEU A 42 3.79 0.72 0.11
C LEU A 42 2.73 0.11 1.03
N PRO A 43 3.01 -1.05 1.66
CA PRO A 43 2.05 -1.65 2.57
C PRO A 43 1.88 -0.80 3.83
N ALA A 44 0.66 -0.74 4.36
CA ALA A 44 0.40 -0.04 5.63
C ALA A 44 1.26 -0.63 6.76
N SER A 45 1.47 -1.95 6.76
CA SER A 45 2.32 -2.62 7.73
C SER A 45 3.78 -2.16 7.67
N GLN A 46 4.27 -1.77 6.49
CA GLN A 46 5.63 -1.24 6.34
C GLN A 46 5.78 0.12 7.03
N VAL A 47 4.76 0.96 6.94
CA VAL A 47 4.76 2.25 7.64
C VAL A 47 4.82 2.01 9.15
N VAL A 48 4.01 1.08 9.66
CA VAL A 48 4.03 0.70 11.08
C VAL A 48 5.43 0.19 11.48
N ARG A 49 6.00 -0.70 10.66
CA ARG A 49 7.34 -1.24 10.91
C ARG A 49 8.40 -0.14 10.98
N PHE A 50 8.30 0.86 10.10
CA PHE A 50 9.22 2.00 10.09
C PHE A 50 9.13 2.81 11.39
N LEU A 51 7.95 2.86 12.01
CA LEU A 51 7.71 3.63 13.23
C LEU A 51 8.22 2.94 14.49
N VAL A 52 8.37 1.62 14.46
CA VAL A 52 8.75 0.83 15.64
C VAL A 52 10.27 0.65 15.67
N PRO A 53 10.94 0.94 16.80
CA PRO A 53 12.39 0.73 16.90
C PRO A 53 12.75 -0.72 16.67
N THR A 54 13.94 -0.96 16.10
CA THR A 54 14.39 -2.32 15.79
C THR A 54 14.42 -3.22 17.02
N TYR A 55 14.87 -2.70 18.18
CA TYR A 55 14.91 -3.50 19.40
C TYR A 55 13.53 -3.93 19.88
N VAL A 56 12.48 -3.14 19.60
CA VAL A 56 11.10 -3.51 19.92
C VAL A 56 10.58 -4.55 18.93
N GLN A 57 10.96 -4.45 17.66
CA GLN A 57 10.60 -5.45 16.65
C GLN A 57 11.18 -6.82 17.01
N ASP A 58 12.43 -6.84 17.51
CA ASP A 58 13.11 -8.08 17.90
C ASP A 58 12.56 -8.65 19.21
N ASP A 59 12.10 -7.79 20.11
CA ASP A 59 11.51 -8.19 21.39
C ASP A 59 10.35 -7.26 21.73
N PRO A 60 9.12 -7.64 21.31
CA PRO A 60 7.93 -6.81 21.55
C PRO A 60 7.65 -6.49 23.01
N SER A 61 8.16 -7.29 23.96
CA SER A 61 7.97 -7.01 25.38
C SER A 61 8.61 -5.68 25.81
N LEU A 62 9.58 -5.17 25.03
CA LEU A 62 10.25 -3.91 25.31
C LEU A 62 9.40 -2.69 24.93
N ALA A 63 8.25 -2.88 24.30
CA ALA A 63 7.39 -1.75 23.93
C ALA A 63 6.96 -0.92 25.15
N GLY A 64 6.85 -1.56 26.31
CA GLY A 64 6.46 -0.89 27.56
C GLY A 64 7.45 0.16 28.06
N VAL A 65 8.70 0.16 27.56
CA VAL A 65 9.68 1.20 27.96
C VAL A 65 9.56 2.49 27.15
N LEU A 66 8.74 2.48 26.08
CA LEU A 66 8.49 3.68 25.29
C LEU A 66 7.46 4.56 26.00
N ASN A 67 7.83 5.80 26.28
CA ASN A 67 6.98 6.76 26.99
C ASN A 67 6.24 7.74 26.08
N GLU A 68 6.43 7.65 24.78
CA GLU A 68 5.75 8.54 23.84
C GLU A 68 4.48 7.91 23.29
N SER A 69 3.48 8.73 22.96
CA SER A 69 2.28 8.25 22.30
C SER A 69 2.59 7.84 20.87
N MET A 70 1.78 6.95 20.29
CA MET A 70 1.93 6.55 18.89
C MET A 70 1.76 7.75 17.95
N CYS A 71 0.86 8.68 18.30
CA CYS A 71 0.65 9.89 17.51
C CYS A 71 1.93 10.75 17.45
N ASP A 72 2.57 10.98 18.59
CA ASP A 72 3.81 11.74 18.64
C ASP A 72 4.92 11.06 17.86
N ARG A 73 4.99 9.73 17.96
CA ARG A 73 5.98 8.96 17.24
C ARG A 73 5.79 9.02 15.74
N VAL A 74 4.55 8.95 15.26
CA VAL A 74 4.21 9.07 13.84
C VAL A 74 4.76 10.40 13.29
N VAL A 75 4.44 11.50 13.97
CA VAL A 75 4.89 12.84 13.56
C VAL A 75 6.41 12.93 13.59
N ALA A 76 7.04 12.47 14.68
CA ALA A 76 8.48 12.56 14.84
C ALA A 76 9.25 11.77 13.78
N LYS A 77 8.76 10.59 13.42
CA LYS A 77 9.43 9.70 12.47
C LYS A 77 9.16 10.04 11.01
N LEU A 78 7.96 10.50 10.69
CA LEU A 78 7.54 10.71 9.30
C LEU A 78 7.72 12.15 8.82
N ARG A 79 7.80 13.11 9.73
CA ARG A 79 7.97 14.52 9.34
C ARG A 79 9.29 14.69 8.58
N GLY A 80 9.22 15.31 7.41
CA GLY A 80 10.39 15.55 6.57
C GLY A 80 10.87 14.34 5.80
N LYS A 81 10.19 13.19 5.95
CA LYS A 81 10.48 11.99 5.17
C LYS A 81 9.59 11.89 3.95
N LYS A 82 10.08 11.20 2.93
CA LYS A 82 9.35 10.91 1.71
C LYS A 82 9.03 9.43 1.64
N VAL A 83 8.12 9.05 0.76
CA VAL A 83 7.78 7.64 0.54
C VAL A 83 9.05 6.82 0.30
N ARG A 84 10.00 7.33 -0.48
CA ARG A 84 11.28 6.63 -0.76
C ARG A 84 12.07 6.28 0.49
N ASP A 85 11.92 7.06 1.55
CA ASP A 85 12.65 6.85 2.82
C ASP A 85 12.01 5.75 3.67
N VAL A 86 10.73 5.45 3.45
CA VAL A 86 9.94 4.52 4.25
C VAL A 86 9.74 3.18 3.54
N ILE A 87 9.64 3.19 2.21
CA ILE A 87 9.39 1.99 1.41
C ILE A 87 10.54 0.99 1.58
N PRO A 88 10.27 -0.34 1.59
CA PRO A 88 11.35 -1.32 1.73
C PRO A 88 12.36 -1.20 0.60
N GLU A 89 13.65 -1.45 0.90
CA GLU A 89 14.69 -1.48 -0.14
C GLU A 89 14.34 -2.46 -1.24
N ARG A 90 13.82 -3.63 -0.86
CA ARG A 90 13.28 -4.59 -1.81
C ARG A 90 11.82 -4.23 -2.06
N LEU A 91 11.55 -3.60 -3.18
CA LEU A 91 10.21 -3.12 -3.50
C LEU A 91 9.21 -4.28 -3.63
N VAL A 92 8.02 -4.08 -3.06
CA VAL A 92 6.89 -4.98 -3.26
C VAL A 92 6.25 -4.60 -4.59
N LYS A 93 6.37 -5.48 -5.58
CA LYS A 93 5.82 -5.22 -6.90
C LYS A 93 4.30 -5.24 -6.86
N VAL A 94 3.67 -4.36 -7.62
CA VAL A 94 2.23 -4.37 -7.82
C VAL A 94 1.93 -5.19 -9.07
N PRO A 95 1.13 -6.28 -8.95
CA PRO A 95 0.71 -7.00 -10.14
C PRO A 95 -0.23 -6.14 -10.98
N ALA A 96 -0.17 -6.31 -12.28
CA ALA A 96 -0.96 -5.53 -13.23
C ALA A 96 -1.90 -6.43 -14.01
N ALA A 97 -3.16 -6.02 -14.12
CA ALA A 97 -4.18 -6.65 -14.95
C ALA A 97 -4.58 -5.70 -16.06
N LYS A 98 -5.20 -6.24 -17.10
CA LYS A 98 -5.79 -5.44 -18.15
C LYS A 98 -7.25 -5.17 -17.83
N VAL A 99 -7.77 -4.05 -18.29
CA VAL A 99 -9.16 -3.65 -18.01
C VAL A 99 -10.18 -4.68 -18.48
N ASP A 100 -9.86 -5.47 -19.49
CA ASP A 100 -10.73 -6.53 -20.02
C ASP A 100 -10.46 -7.92 -19.45
N ASP A 101 -9.55 -8.05 -18.48
CA ASP A 101 -9.32 -9.30 -17.78
C ASP A 101 -10.56 -9.70 -16.97
N THR A 102 -10.79 -11.00 -16.88
CA THR A 102 -11.91 -11.55 -16.11
C THR A 102 -11.62 -11.48 -14.61
N VAL A 103 -12.68 -11.61 -13.80
CA VAL A 103 -12.56 -11.63 -12.33
C VAL A 103 -11.60 -12.73 -11.88
N ILE A 104 -11.70 -13.94 -12.49
CA ILE A 104 -10.82 -15.05 -12.10
C ILE A 104 -9.36 -14.79 -12.49
N GLU A 105 -9.12 -14.10 -13.61
CA GLU A 105 -7.77 -13.74 -14.00
C GLU A 105 -7.16 -12.75 -13.00
N VAL A 106 -7.94 -11.78 -12.53
CA VAL A 106 -7.50 -10.82 -11.50
C VAL A 106 -7.24 -11.56 -10.19
N ALA A 107 -8.15 -12.45 -9.79
CA ALA A 107 -8.00 -13.26 -8.58
C ALA A 107 -6.72 -14.12 -8.63
N ALA A 108 -6.40 -14.67 -9.80
CA ALA A 108 -5.19 -15.46 -9.98
C ALA A 108 -3.92 -14.64 -9.75
N LEU A 109 -3.91 -13.38 -10.20
CA LEU A 109 -2.80 -12.46 -9.96
C LEU A 109 -2.61 -12.17 -8.48
N MET A 110 -3.71 -11.91 -7.76
CA MET A 110 -3.65 -11.68 -6.32
C MET A 110 -3.10 -12.88 -5.57
N ALA A 111 -3.52 -14.07 -5.96
CA ALA A 111 -3.07 -15.32 -5.35
C ALA A 111 -1.60 -15.58 -5.64
N GLN A 112 -1.17 -15.42 -6.88
CA GLN A 112 0.20 -15.64 -7.33
C GLN A 112 1.18 -14.70 -6.62
N PHE A 113 0.86 -13.41 -6.57
CA PHE A 113 1.73 -12.39 -6.00
C PHE A 113 1.48 -12.16 -4.51
N ARG A 114 0.47 -12.82 -3.93
CA ARG A 114 0.05 -12.61 -2.54
C ARG A 114 -0.16 -11.12 -2.25
N SER A 115 -0.76 -10.43 -3.21
CA SER A 115 -0.98 -8.99 -3.12
C SER A 115 -2.44 -8.70 -2.80
N PRO A 116 -2.71 -7.78 -1.87
CA PRO A 116 -4.09 -7.38 -1.57
C PRO A 116 -4.66 -6.44 -2.62
N LEU A 117 -3.87 -6.05 -3.62
CA LEU A 117 -4.33 -5.14 -4.66
C LEU A 117 -3.65 -5.44 -5.99
N VAL A 118 -4.34 -5.06 -7.08
CA VAL A 118 -3.87 -5.21 -8.45
C VAL A 118 -4.10 -3.89 -9.18
N ALA A 119 -3.08 -3.42 -9.89
CA ALA A 119 -3.22 -2.26 -10.76
C ALA A 119 -3.92 -2.68 -12.05
N VAL A 120 -4.84 -1.86 -12.54
CA VAL A 120 -5.56 -2.11 -13.79
C VAL A 120 -5.02 -1.17 -14.85
N MET A 121 -4.60 -1.73 -15.98
CA MET A 121 -4.02 -0.99 -17.10
C MET A 121 -4.99 -1.01 -18.28
N LYS A 122 -5.14 0.14 -18.93
CA LYS A 122 -5.94 0.29 -20.14
C LYS A 122 -5.07 0.93 -21.21
N GLY A 123 -4.75 0.15 -22.25
CA GLY A 123 -3.93 0.65 -23.35
C GLY A 123 -2.55 1.15 -22.91
N GLY A 124 -1.97 0.50 -21.91
CA GLY A 124 -0.67 0.88 -21.36
C GLY A 124 -0.72 2.01 -20.33
N GLU A 125 -1.89 2.55 -20.04
CA GLU A 125 -2.08 3.59 -19.04
C GLU A 125 -2.70 3.02 -17.77
N PHE A 126 -2.31 3.60 -16.63
CA PHE A 126 -2.83 3.21 -15.32
C PHE A 126 -4.27 3.71 -15.18
N ALA A 127 -5.24 2.79 -15.06
CA ALA A 127 -6.65 3.11 -15.03
C ALA A 127 -7.27 3.06 -13.64
N GLY A 128 -6.70 2.30 -12.70
CA GLY A 128 -7.23 2.19 -11.35
C GLY A 128 -6.67 0.99 -10.62
N VAL A 129 -7.26 0.70 -9.45
CA VAL A 129 -6.80 -0.38 -8.57
C VAL A 129 -8.00 -1.22 -8.15
N ILE A 130 -7.81 -2.54 -8.12
CA ILE A 130 -8.77 -3.49 -7.54
C ILE A 130 -8.16 -4.02 -6.26
N THR A 131 -8.93 -3.95 -5.16
CA THR A 131 -8.53 -4.55 -3.89
C THR A 131 -9.15 -5.93 -3.73
N ALA A 132 -8.51 -6.78 -2.91
CA ALA A 132 -9.03 -8.11 -2.60
C ALA A 132 -10.41 -8.04 -1.97
N SER A 133 -10.63 -7.09 -1.05
CA SER A 133 -11.94 -6.91 -0.41
C SER A 133 -13.01 -6.51 -1.43
N ARG A 134 -12.68 -5.65 -2.38
CA ARG A 134 -13.62 -5.24 -3.43
C ARG A 134 -13.95 -6.40 -4.37
N LEU A 135 -12.94 -7.19 -4.71
CA LEU A 135 -13.12 -8.38 -5.54
C LEU A 135 -14.06 -9.39 -4.88
N LEU A 136 -13.84 -9.64 -3.57
CA LEU A 136 -14.68 -10.54 -2.79
C LEU A 136 -16.12 -10.01 -2.68
N GLU A 137 -16.27 -8.72 -2.41
CA GLU A 137 -17.57 -8.08 -2.33
C GLU A 137 -18.35 -8.27 -3.63
N ALA A 138 -17.74 -7.96 -4.76
CA ALA A 138 -18.37 -8.13 -6.07
C ALA A 138 -18.74 -9.58 -6.35
N SER A 139 -17.84 -10.52 -5.99
CA SER A 139 -18.05 -11.95 -6.21
C SER A 139 -19.16 -12.50 -5.34
N LEU A 140 -19.26 -12.06 -4.08
CA LEU A 140 -20.30 -12.51 -3.15
C LEU A 140 -21.69 -11.95 -3.51
N HIS A 141 -21.74 -10.73 -4.02
CA HIS A 141 -23.00 -10.12 -4.43
C HIS A 141 -23.59 -10.73 -5.69
N ASN A 142 -22.77 -11.38 -6.50
CA ASN A 142 -23.19 -12.02 -7.74
C ASN A 142 -23.47 -13.53 -7.59
N SER A 143 -23.45 -14.02 -6.38
CA SER A 143 -23.73 -15.45 -6.11
C SER A 143 -25.12 -15.73 -5.60
#